data_ec6a75060bc1c65da0a683aa77bf2bd7
#
_entry.id   ec6a75060bc1c65da0a683aa77bf2bd7
#
_cell.length_a   1.000
_cell.length_b   1.000
_cell.length_c   1.000
_cell.angle_alpha   90.00
_cell.angle_beta   90.00
_cell.angle_gamma   90.00
#
_symmetry.space_group_name_H-M   'P 1'
#
loop_
_entity.id
_entity.type
_entity.pdbx_description
1 polymer ?
#
loop_
_entity_poly.entity_id
_entity_poly.type
_entity_poly.pdbx_seq_one_letter_code
_entity_poly.pdbx_strand_id
1 'polypeptide(L)'
;MRLPHCILTAAILFSASTAHALPNMWTSGFGQGVTEYIISNPEKTEFNLNCTTNPDEQNILQHSVWLTLPDGTSVNSRDNETEITVVMDNSQYPLPSFLGWRNGDNAWVSFIDALGQAANFDVYVSDKKVGTFSPGLKNTQKELSDLSECRTTHYSD
;
A
#
# COMPACT_ATOMS: atom_id res chain seq x y z
N MET A 1 55.07 11.56 -43.36
CA MET A 1 54.56 12.36 -42.25
C MET A 1 53.13 11.92 -41.96
N ARG A 2 52.88 11.09 -40.92
CA ARG A 2 51.53 10.55 -40.57
C ARG A 2 51.12 11.22 -39.28
N LEU A 3 50.01 11.98 -39.30
CA LEU A 3 49.37 12.55 -38.07
C LEU A 3 48.58 11.50 -37.35
N PRO A 4 48.67 11.37 -36.03
CA PRO A 4 47.77 10.52 -35.24
C PRO A 4 46.46 11.25 -34.97
N HIS A 5 45.35 10.57 -35.27
CA HIS A 5 44.00 11.00 -34.90
C HIS A 5 43.76 10.67 -33.38
N CYS A 6 43.69 11.67 -32.54
CA CYS A 6 43.18 11.54 -31.18
C CYS A 6 41.68 11.49 -31.20
N ILE A 7 41.11 10.30 -30.90
CA ILE A 7 39.68 10.13 -30.65
C ILE A 7 39.41 10.50 -29.20
N LEU A 8 38.75 11.62 -28.99
CA LEU A 8 38.30 12.07 -27.68
C LEU A 8 36.96 11.38 -27.35
N THR A 9 36.99 10.34 -26.53
CA THR A 9 35.79 9.64 -26.06
C THR A 9 35.18 10.43 -24.92
N ALA A 10 34.07 11.13 -25.16
CA ALA A 10 33.31 11.82 -24.12
C ALA A 10 32.47 10.78 -23.33
N ALA A 11 32.81 10.52 -22.08
CA ALA A 11 32.03 9.71 -21.17
C ALA A 11 30.85 10.54 -20.62
N ILE A 12 29.64 10.23 -21.07
CA ILE A 12 28.40 10.82 -20.54
C ILE A 12 28.05 10.09 -19.26
N LEU A 13 28.25 10.75 -18.12
CA LEU A 13 27.80 10.28 -16.81
C LEU A 13 26.28 10.50 -16.70
N PHE A 14 25.49 9.44 -16.84
CA PHE A 14 24.08 9.46 -16.48
C PHE A 14 23.93 9.48 -14.95
N SER A 15 23.61 10.63 -14.40
CA SER A 15 23.17 10.74 -13.01
C SER A 15 21.77 10.16 -12.89
N ALA A 16 21.62 8.95 -12.36
CA ALA A 16 20.34 8.38 -12.00
C ALA A 16 19.78 9.17 -10.79
N SER A 17 18.82 10.05 -11.05
CA SER A 17 18.04 10.69 -9.98
C SER A 17 17.15 9.63 -9.35
N THR A 18 17.40 9.26 -8.09
CA THR A 18 16.48 8.45 -7.31
C THR A 18 15.23 9.28 -7.00
N ALA A 19 14.12 8.97 -7.65
CA ALA A 19 12.84 9.56 -7.29
C ALA A 19 12.44 9.00 -5.91
N HIS A 20 12.57 9.80 -4.86
CA HIS A 20 12.03 9.47 -3.56
C HIS A 20 10.55 9.86 -3.53
N ALA A 21 9.67 8.91 -3.18
CA ALA A 21 8.28 9.21 -2.88
C ALA A 21 8.21 10.24 -1.73
N LEU A 22 7.34 11.25 -1.86
CA LEU A 22 7.15 12.24 -0.81
C LEU A 22 6.47 11.57 0.39
N PRO A 23 6.98 11.77 1.62
CA PRO A 23 6.34 11.21 2.81
C PRO A 23 4.89 11.70 2.94
N ASN A 24 4.03 10.83 3.45
CA ASN A 24 2.60 11.09 3.63
C ASN A 24 1.85 11.46 2.34
N MET A 25 2.30 10.96 1.21
CA MET A 25 1.60 11.11 -0.06
C MET A 25 1.24 9.73 -0.61
N TRP A 26 -0.06 9.49 -0.80
CA TRP A 26 -0.53 8.32 -1.53
C TRP A 26 -0.07 8.37 -2.98
N THR A 27 0.36 7.24 -3.49
CA THR A 27 0.62 6.97 -4.90
C THR A 27 -0.06 5.67 -5.28
N SER A 28 -0.46 5.53 -6.53
CA SER A 28 -1.09 4.31 -7.03
C SER A 28 -0.40 3.79 -8.27
N GLY A 29 -0.48 2.48 -8.47
CA GLY A 29 0.05 1.77 -9.63
C GLY A 29 -0.75 0.52 -9.92
N PHE A 30 -0.72 0.05 -11.16
CA PHE A 30 -1.37 -1.19 -11.56
C PHE A 30 -0.38 -2.07 -12.33
N GLY A 31 -0.35 -3.35 -11.99
CA GLY A 31 0.46 -4.35 -12.68
C GLY A 31 0.02 -5.77 -12.35
N GLN A 32 0.05 -6.65 -13.35
CA GLN A 32 -0.22 -8.10 -13.18
C GLN A 32 -1.56 -8.43 -12.47
N GLY A 33 -2.59 -7.59 -12.66
CA GLY A 33 -3.90 -7.79 -12.04
C GLY A 33 -3.98 -7.36 -10.57
N VAL A 34 -3.04 -6.51 -10.14
CA VAL A 34 -3.03 -5.91 -8.80
C VAL A 34 -2.96 -4.40 -8.94
N THR A 35 -3.86 -3.69 -8.27
CA THR A 35 -3.75 -2.24 -8.02
C THR A 35 -3.12 -2.05 -6.64
N GLU A 36 -2.03 -1.31 -6.60
CA GLU A 36 -1.31 -0.98 -5.39
C GLU A 36 -1.52 0.49 -5.03
N TYR A 37 -1.84 0.76 -3.77
CA TYR A 37 -1.88 2.10 -3.21
C TYR A 37 -0.83 2.18 -2.10
N ILE A 38 0.18 3.02 -2.29
CA ILE A 38 1.37 3.06 -1.45
C ILE A 38 1.49 4.43 -0.79
N ILE A 39 1.80 4.43 0.49
CA ILE A 39 2.17 5.62 1.26
C ILE A 39 3.32 5.28 2.20
N SER A 40 4.32 6.18 2.28
CA SER A 40 5.40 6.08 3.26
C SER A 40 5.31 7.25 4.24
N ASN A 41 5.65 7.01 5.50
CA ASN A 41 5.74 8.07 6.49
C ASN A 41 7.18 8.62 6.62
N PRO A 42 7.42 9.73 7.37
CA PRO A 42 8.75 10.28 7.57
C PRO A 42 9.74 9.30 8.25
N GLU A 43 9.24 8.38 9.06
CA GLU A 43 10.01 7.35 9.76
C GLU A 43 10.38 6.16 8.84
N LYS A 44 9.97 6.21 7.54
CA LYS A 44 10.21 5.16 6.53
C LYS A 44 9.44 3.87 6.77
N THR A 45 8.34 3.92 7.50
CA THR A 45 7.35 2.84 7.44
C THR A 45 6.55 3.02 6.15
N GLU A 46 6.42 1.96 5.37
CA GLU A 46 5.58 1.93 4.16
C GLU A 46 4.33 1.12 4.42
N PHE A 47 3.21 1.65 3.98
CA PHE A 47 1.91 0.97 3.96
C PHE A 47 1.48 0.80 2.51
N ASN A 48 1.24 -0.46 2.10
CA ASN A 48 0.84 -0.80 0.75
C ASN A 48 -0.47 -1.59 0.79
N LEU A 49 -1.55 -0.98 0.28
CA LEU A 49 -2.84 -1.64 0.05
C LEU A 49 -2.83 -2.29 -1.34
N ASN A 50 -3.02 -3.60 -1.38
CA ASN A 50 -3.05 -4.41 -2.59
C ASN A 50 -4.46 -4.88 -2.89
N CYS A 51 -5.01 -4.46 -4.02
CA CYS A 51 -6.33 -4.82 -4.50
C CYS A 51 -6.17 -5.69 -5.76
N THR A 52 -6.39 -7.00 -5.61
CA THR A 52 -6.23 -7.94 -6.72
C THR A 52 -7.53 -8.14 -7.49
N THR A 53 -7.44 -8.23 -8.82
CA THR A 53 -8.52 -8.72 -9.70
C THR A 53 -8.36 -10.21 -10.03
N ASN A 54 -7.28 -10.84 -9.55
CA ASN A 54 -7.00 -12.26 -9.76
C ASN A 54 -7.54 -13.07 -8.57
N PRO A 55 -8.65 -13.81 -8.73
CA PRO A 55 -9.16 -14.65 -7.66
C PRO A 55 -8.25 -15.85 -7.39
N ASP A 56 -8.33 -16.37 -6.17
CA ASP A 56 -7.69 -17.63 -5.78
C ASP A 56 -8.40 -18.86 -6.34
N GLU A 57 -7.96 -20.06 -5.95
CA GLU A 57 -8.52 -21.34 -6.39
C GLU A 57 -10.00 -21.52 -5.99
N GLN A 58 -10.47 -20.82 -4.97
CA GLN A 58 -11.87 -20.78 -4.53
C GLN A 58 -12.69 -19.68 -5.22
N ASN A 59 -12.11 -19.00 -6.21
CA ASN A 59 -12.70 -17.85 -6.90
C ASN A 59 -12.98 -16.65 -5.98
N ILE A 60 -12.12 -16.43 -4.99
CA ILE A 60 -12.20 -15.34 -4.02
C ILE A 60 -11.06 -14.35 -4.25
N LEU A 61 -11.38 -13.05 -4.28
CA LEU A 61 -10.38 -12.00 -4.33
C LEU A 61 -9.69 -11.88 -2.97
N GLN A 62 -8.37 -12.00 -2.96
CA GLN A 62 -7.56 -11.95 -1.75
C GLN A 62 -6.79 -10.63 -1.68
N HIS A 63 -7.51 -9.55 -1.40
CA HIS A 63 -6.88 -8.25 -1.12
C HIS A 63 -6.04 -8.33 0.14
N SER A 64 -5.05 -7.45 0.27
CA SER A 64 -4.13 -7.48 1.42
C SER A 64 -3.54 -6.11 1.70
N VAL A 65 -2.99 -5.97 2.90
CA VAL A 65 -2.11 -4.87 3.27
C VAL A 65 -0.73 -5.44 3.56
N TRP A 66 0.28 -4.79 3.01
CA TRP A 66 1.68 -5.04 3.32
C TRP A 66 2.28 -3.84 4.02
N LEU A 67 3.07 -4.11 5.04
CA LEU A 67 3.86 -3.10 5.75
C LEU A 67 5.34 -3.41 5.53
N THR A 68 6.12 -2.38 5.22
CA THR A 68 7.58 -2.45 5.31
C THR A 68 8.01 -1.53 6.44
N LEU A 69 8.66 -2.09 7.46
CA LEU A 69 9.12 -1.35 8.64
C LEU A 69 10.49 -0.72 8.36
N PRO A 70 10.93 0.28 9.16
CA PRO A 70 12.20 0.98 8.95
C PRO A 70 13.44 0.07 9.00
N ASP A 71 13.36 -1.06 9.67
CA ASP A 71 14.43 -2.08 9.75
C ASP A 71 14.45 -3.05 8.56
N GLY A 72 13.52 -2.87 7.60
CA GLY A 72 13.36 -3.74 6.44
C GLY A 72 12.46 -4.95 6.67
N THR A 73 11.90 -5.13 7.87
CA THR A 73 10.93 -6.20 8.15
C THR A 73 9.66 -5.96 7.36
N SER A 74 9.15 -7.00 6.69
CA SER A 74 7.86 -6.97 6.00
C SER A 74 6.81 -7.77 6.76
N VAL A 75 5.61 -7.20 6.85
CA VAL A 75 4.44 -7.80 7.51
C VAL A 75 3.27 -7.78 6.54
N ASN A 76 2.53 -8.89 6.46
CA ASN A 76 1.38 -9.02 5.56
C ASN A 76 0.11 -9.32 6.36
N SER A 77 -0.98 -8.65 6.04
CA SER A 77 -2.29 -8.89 6.69
C SER A 77 -2.82 -10.32 6.51
N ARG A 78 -2.34 -11.04 5.49
CA ARG A 78 -2.72 -12.45 5.25
C ARG A 78 -1.90 -13.45 6.05
N ASP A 79 -0.95 -12.97 6.85
CA ASP A 79 -0.21 -13.82 7.78
C ASP A 79 -1.07 -14.06 9.04
N ASN A 80 -1.42 -15.31 9.30
CA ASN A 80 -2.25 -15.70 10.44
C ASN A 80 -1.55 -15.51 11.81
N GLU A 81 -0.23 -15.36 11.82
CA GLU A 81 0.55 -15.18 13.05
C GLU A 81 0.68 -13.68 13.41
N THR A 82 0.28 -12.79 12.52
CA THR A 82 0.49 -11.34 12.69
C THR A 82 -0.82 -10.58 12.53
N GLU A 83 -1.25 -9.92 13.58
CA GLU A 83 -2.42 -9.04 13.52
C GLU A 83 -2.02 -7.62 13.15
N ILE A 84 -2.62 -7.09 12.08
CA ILE A 84 -2.51 -5.68 11.71
C ILE A 84 -3.83 -4.99 12.04
N THR A 85 -3.75 -3.90 12.81
CA THR A 85 -4.89 -3.03 13.11
C THR A 85 -4.61 -1.63 12.62
N VAL A 86 -5.53 -1.05 11.83
CA VAL A 86 -5.50 0.34 11.42
C VAL A 86 -6.47 1.15 12.29
N VAL A 87 -6.03 2.30 12.79
CA VAL A 87 -6.85 3.18 13.63
C VAL A 87 -7.09 4.48 12.88
N MET A 88 -8.37 4.81 12.65
CA MET A 88 -8.83 6.02 11.97
C MET A 88 -9.97 6.62 12.78
N ASP A 89 -9.93 7.93 13.03
CA ASP A 89 -10.98 8.66 13.77
C ASP A 89 -11.40 7.96 15.09
N ASN A 90 -10.42 7.49 15.87
CA ASN A 90 -10.60 6.73 17.13
C ASN A 90 -11.32 5.37 16.97
N SER A 91 -11.53 4.91 15.76
CA SER A 91 -12.08 3.58 15.47
C SER A 91 -10.98 2.62 15.05
N GLN A 92 -11.06 1.37 15.51
CA GLN A 92 -10.11 0.32 15.20
C GLN A 92 -10.66 -0.58 14.08
N TYR A 93 -9.79 -0.88 13.12
CA TYR A 93 -10.08 -1.74 11.97
C TYR A 93 -9.05 -2.87 11.95
N PRO A 94 -9.30 -3.98 12.65
CA PRO A 94 -8.44 -5.16 12.53
C PRO A 94 -8.58 -5.75 11.13
N LEU A 95 -7.45 -6.00 10.47
CA LEU A 95 -7.45 -6.54 9.13
C LEU A 95 -7.64 -8.06 9.15
N PRO A 96 -8.54 -8.61 8.34
CA PRO A 96 -8.72 -10.06 8.25
C PRO A 96 -7.53 -10.72 7.55
N SER A 97 -7.16 -11.91 8.01
CA SER A 97 -6.09 -12.70 7.38
C SER A 97 -6.52 -13.40 6.10
N PHE A 98 -7.81 -13.55 5.85
CA PHE A 98 -8.37 -14.06 4.60
C PHE A 98 -9.77 -13.53 4.36
N LEU A 99 -10.17 -13.51 3.09
CA LEU A 99 -11.46 -13.05 2.61
C LEU A 99 -12.31 -14.24 2.10
N GLY A 100 -13.57 -14.00 1.79
CA GLY A 100 -14.50 -15.02 1.31
C GLY A 100 -15.37 -15.61 2.41
N TRP A 101 -15.43 -14.98 3.58
CA TRP A 101 -16.35 -15.32 4.67
C TRP A 101 -16.90 -14.02 5.30
N ARG A 102 -18.13 -14.12 5.74
CA ARG A 102 -18.95 -12.94 6.10
C ARG A 102 -18.25 -11.92 7.01
N ASN A 103 -17.63 -12.37 8.10
CA ASN A 103 -17.02 -11.43 9.05
C ASN A 103 -15.74 -10.82 8.51
N GLY A 104 -14.91 -11.59 7.79
CA GLY A 104 -13.70 -11.09 7.15
C GLY A 104 -14.02 -10.07 6.06
N ASP A 105 -15.02 -10.37 5.21
CA ASP A 105 -15.45 -9.46 4.15
C ASP A 105 -16.03 -8.17 4.73
N ASN A 106 -16.84 -8.25 5.80
CA ASN A 106 -17.36 -7.07 6.50
C ASN A 106 -16.25 -6.21 7.11
N ALA A 107 -15.30 -6.85 7.79
CA ALA A 107 -14.17 -6.12 8.39
C ALA A 107 -13.34 -5.42 7.32
N TRP A 108 -13.07 -6.09 6.20
CA TRP A 108 -12.35 -5.53 5.08
C TRP A 108 -13.08 -4.35 4.43
N VAL A 109 -14.36 -4.48 4.11
CA VAL A 109 -15.16 -3.40 3.50
C VAL A 109 -15.23 -2.20 4.43
N SER A 110 -15.46 -2.40 5.74
CA SER A 110 -15.46 -1.32 6.72
C SER A 110 -14.12 -0.58 6.77
N PHE A 111 -13.02 -1.32 6.70
CA PHE A 111 -11.68 -0.75 6.64
C PHE A 111 -11.47 0.09 5.36
N ILE A 112 -11.83 -0.44 4.18
CA ILE A 112 -11.68 0.25 2.89
C ILE A 112 -12.50 1.54 2.84
N ASP A 113 -13.76 1.50 3.30
CA ASP A 113 -14.63 2.67 3.33
C ASP A 113 -14.08 3.77 4.25
N ALA A 114 -13.54 3.40 5.41
CA ALA A 114 -12.92 4.35 6.32
C ALA A 114 -11.59 4.91 5.76
N LEU A 115 -10.75 4.07 5.14
CA LEU A 115 -9.47 4.49 4.59
C LEU A 115 -9.62 5.53 3.49
N GLY A 116 -10.64 5.38 2.60
CA GLY A 116 -10.94 6.32 1.54
C GLY A 116 -11.35 7.73 2.03
N GLN A 117 -11.66 7.88 3.33
CA GLN A 117 -12.05 9.14 3.97
C GLN A 117 -11.04 9.61 5.04
N ALA A 118 -9.96 8.87 5.26
CA ALA A 118 -9.02 9.17 6.33
C ALA A 118 -8.07 10.33 5.97
N ALA A 119 -8.05 11.38 6.78
CA ALA A 119 -7.03 12.44 6.67
C ALA A 119 -5.70 12.01 7.31
N ASN A 120 -5.76 11.12 8.28
CA ASN A 120 -4.62 10.50 8.97
C ASN A 120 -5.02 9.13 9.52
N PHE A 121 -4.05 8.27 9.76
CA PHE A 121 -4.27 6.97 10.39
C PHE A 121 -3.01 6.46 11.08
N ASP A 122 -3.22 5.63 12.09
CA ASP A 122 -2.19 4.90 12.81
C ASP A 122 -2.24 3.42 12.45
N VAL A 123 -1.08 2.78 12.42
CA VAL A 123 -0.96 1.35 12.15
C VAL A 123 -0.29 0.64 13.31
N TYR A 124 -0.88 -0.47 13.71
CA TYR A 124 -0.40 -1.33 14.79
C TYR A 124 -0.15 -2.74 14.26
N VAL A 125 0.90 -3.37 14.76
CA VAL A 125 1.23 -4.79 14.54
C VAL A 125 1.31 -5.44 15.91
N SER A 126 0.46 -6.43 16.18
CA SER A 126 0.35 -7.11 17.49
C SER A 126 0.33 -6.11 18.65
N ASP A 127 -0.60 -5.16 18.62
CA ASP A 127 -0.80 -4.08 19.59
C ASP A 127 0.32 -3.04 19.70
N LYS A 128 1.41 -3.18 18.93
CA LYS A 128 2.49 -2.21 18.88
C LYS A 128 2.29 -1.23 17.74
N LYS A 129 2.24 0.06 18.01
CA LYS A 129 2.20 1.10 16.99
C LYS A 129 3.50 1.08 16.17
N VAL A 130 3.36 0.94 14.85
CA VAL A 130 4.49 0.87 13.91
C VAL A 130 4.56 2.05 12.95
N GLY A 131 3.50 2.85 12.84
CA GLY A 131 3.50 4.04 12.00
C GLY A 131 2.30 4.94 12.21
N THR A 132 2.51 6.22 11.91
CA THR A 132 1.47 7.25 11.75
C THR A 132 1.60 7.81 10.33
N PHE A 133 0.48 7.93 9.64
CA PHE A 133 0.40 8.45 8.28
C PHE A 133 -0.57 9.63 8.24
N SER A 134 -0.19 10.71 7.56
CA SER A 134 -0.96 11.96 7.53
C SER A 134 -1.06 12.51 6.10
N PRO A 135 -1.71 11.77 5.16
CA PRO A 135 -1.82 12.20 3.76
C PRO A 135 -2.66 13.48 3.59
N GLY A 136 -3.52 13.75 4.55
CA GLY A 136 -4.54 14.79 4.43
C GLY A 136 -5.69 14.38 3.51
N LEU A 137 -6.90 14.83 3.83
CA LEU A 137 -8.12 14.40 3.14
C LEU A 137 -8.09 14.64 1.62
N LYS A 138 -7.48 15.74 1.17
CA LYS A 138 -7.39 16.09 -0.26
C LYS A 138 -6.58 15.05 -1.05
N ASN A 139 -5.43 14.59 -0.50
CA ASN A 139 -4.61 13.57 -1.17
C ASN A 139 -5.31 12.21 -1.11
N THR A 140 -5.87 11.84 0.04
CA THR A 140 -6.64 10.60 0.19
C THR A 140 -7.77 10.54 -0.83
N GLN A 141 -8.62 11.55 -0.90
CA GLN A 141 -9.75 11.57 -1.83
C GLN A 141 -9.34 11.60 -3.30
N LYS A 142 -8.19 12.17 -3.62
CA LYS A 142 -7.66 12.17 -5.00
C LYS A 142 -7.17 10.77 -5.41
N GLU A 143 -6.32 10.15 -4.59
CA GLU A 143 -5.64 8.90 -4.94
C GLU A 143 -6.50 7.65 -4.63
N LEU A 144 -7.33 7.71 -3.59
CA LEU A 144 -8.23 6.62 -3.17
C LEU A 144 -9.70 6.89 -3.55
N SER A 145 -9.94 7.70 -4.60
CA SER A 145 -11.30 8.08 -5.04
C SER A 145 -12.13 6.90 -5.53
N ASP A 146 -11.48 5.86 -6.04
CA ASP A 146 -12.13 4.65 -6.53
C ASP A 146 -11.45 3.39 -5.95
N LEU A 147 -11.94 2.96 -4.81
CA LEU A 147 -11.55 1.70 -4.18
C LEU A 147 -12.52 0.54 -4.53
N SER A 148 -13.30 0.66 -5.61
CA SER A 148 -14.24 -0.38 -6.02
C SER A 148 -13.56 -1.72 -6.32
N GLU A 149 -12.32 -1.68 -6.87
CA GLU A 149 -11.51 -2.87 -7.12
C GLU A 149 -11.02 -3.57 -5.84
N CYS A 150 -11.06 -2.86 -4.71
CA CYS A 150 -10.67 -3.38 -3.40
C CYS A 150 -11.83 -4.04 -2.65
N ARG A 151 -13.03 -4.08 -3.23
CA ARG A 151 -14.20 -4.69 -2.58
C ARG A 151 -14.19 -6.20 -2.75
N THR A 152 -14.75 -6.89 -1.76
CA THR A 152 -14.91 -8.35 -1.82
C THR A 152 -16.07 -8.73 -2.71
N THR A 153 -16.00 -9.89 -3.37
CA THR A 153 -17.02 -10.37 -4.31
C THR A 153 -18.32 -10.85 -3.64
N HIS A 154 -18.31 -11.07 -2.32
CA HIS A 154 -19.48 -11.56 -1.57
C HIS A 154 -20.39 -10.45 -1.02
N TYR A 155 -20.08 -9.19 -1.29
CA TYR A 155 -20.90 -8.03 -0.96
C TYR A 155 -21.37 -7.34 -2.24
N SER A 156 -22.35 -7.95 -2.89
CA SER A 156 -23.32 -7.23 -3.73
C SER A 156 -24.59 -7.10 -2.90
N ASP A 157 -25.02 -5.87 -2.68
CA ASP A 157 -26.30 -5.49 -2.10
C ASP A 157 -27.48 -6.22 -2.74
#